data_e64249020880ad81e8684330c75dd63b
#
_entry.id   e64249020880ad81e8684330c75dd63b
#
_cell.length_a   1.000
_cell.length_b   1.000
_cell.length_c   1.000
_cell.angle_alpha   90.00
_cell.angle_beta   90.00
_cell.angle_gamma   90.00
#
_symmetry.space_group_name_H-M   'P 1'
#
loop_
_entity.id
_entity.type
_entity.pdbx_description
1 polymer ?
#
loop_
_entity_poly.entity_id
_entity_poly.type
_entity_poly.pdbx_seq_one_letter_code
_entity_poly.pdbx_strand_id
1 'polypeptide(L)'
;MYCVKAAPCVTLITEIWDMLENLKEFLQYSYTAYHAVDNLKALLADNGFLPLKENEDWELCEGGKYYLERGGSALIAFTVGNLDQLFFKVAAAHVDSPALKIKENPVMKAERYEKLNVETYGGGLWYSFLDCPLKIAGRVITEENGVLKNENVVSDYSVTIPSVAIHQNRGANEGFPINPQVDLLPLISASGYGEEWLTDITDKKVICHDLYLSNATAPYLFGVKNEFMCSPRIDDLTGAYAIAEALISHAENVGGICIGAFLDNEEIGSHTSQGAAGDLLENTLRRITYALKLDENELYKALAGSMLISVDNAHGIHPNHPENSCPTNRASLGGGVVIKHHAGKAYTTDALSAAIIKTICDRAGVKSQTFFNRSDVRSGSTLGVLAQSRISMPAVDIGLAQLAMHSANESFAVADYEELQTALTAFFSSTLTFHDGDVTIE
;
A
#
# COMPACT_ATOMS: atom_id res chain seq x y z
N MET A 1 -14.49 9.02 51.58
CA MET A 1 -13.26 8.58 50.93
C MET A 1 -13.69 7.82 49.66
N TYR A 2 -13.93 8.53 48.57
CA TYR A 2 -14.34 7.93 47.30
C TYR A 2 -13.14 7.82 46.42
N CYS A 3 -12.73 6.58 46.17
CA CYS A 3 -11.66 6.25 45.22
C CYS A 3 -12.28 6.34 43.82
N VAL A 4 -11.98 7.39 43.09
CA VAL A 4 -12.36 7.54 41.67
C VAL A 4 -11.44 6.60 40.86
N LYS A 5 -11.99 5.55 40.28
CA LYS A 5 -11.32 4.77 39.27
C LYS A 5 -11.18 5.60 37.98
N ALA A 6 -10.07 6.23 37.81
CA ALA A 6 -9.66 6.79 36.52
C ALA A 6 -8.84 5.72 35.77
N ALA A 7 -9.44 5.01 34.85
CA ALA A 7 -8.64 4.12 33.99
C ALA A 7 -9.30 3.48 32.75
N PRO A 8 -10.19 4.03 31.95
CA PRO A 8 -10.23 3.59 30.55
C PRO A 8 -9.73 4.62 29.53
N CYS A 9 -9.73 5.91 29.88
CA CYS A 9 -9.41 6.96 28.90
C CYS A 9 -7.89 7.12 28.64
N VAL A 10 -7.06 6.87 29.63
CA VAL A 10 -5.59 7.05 29.49
C VAL A 10 -4.96 5.91 28.68
N THR A 11 -5.41 4.68 28.89
CA THR A 11 -4.91 3.50 28.16
C THR A 11 -5.26 3.59 26.66
N LEU A 12 -6.48 3.94 26.31
CA LEU A 12 -6.93 4.09 24.93
C LEU A 12 -6.15 5.20 24.18
N ILE A 13 -5.90 6.33 24.84
CA ILE A 13 -5.12 7.42 24.25
C ILE A 13 -3.66 6.97 23.99
N THR A 14 -3.08 6.18 24.88
CA THR A 14 -1.70 5.68 24.71
C THR A 14 -1.64 4.69 23.56
N GLU A 15 -2.57 3.76 23.45
CA GLU A 15 -2.63 2.77 22.36
C GLU A 15 -2.78 3.45 20.98
N ILE A 16 -3.60 4.47 20.86
CA ILE A 16 -3.77 5.25 19.61
C ILE A 16 -2.47 5.99 19.25
N TRP A 17 -1.79 6.59 20.23
CA TRP A 17 -0.51 7.26 19.98
C TRP A 17 0.56 6.28 19.53
N ASP A 18 0.68 5.12 20.14
CA ASP A 18 1.65 4.09 19.78
C ASP A 18 1.38 3.56 18.36
N MET A 19 0.12 3.33 17.99
CA MET A 19 -0.30 2.93 16.64
C MET A 19 0.10 3.98 15.60
N LEU A 20 -0.14 5.27 15.88
CA LEU A 20 0.20 6.34 14.94
C LEU A 20 1.71 6.54 14.79
N GLU A 21 2.49 6.41 15.85
CA GLU A 21 3.95 6.49 15.76
C GLU A 21 4.52 5.32 14.96
N ASN A 22 4.00 4.11 15.14
CA ASN A 22 4.39 2.95 14.35
C ASN A 22 4.04 3.13 12.85
N LEU A 23 2.83 3.64 12.54
CA LEU A 23 2.45 3.97 11.17
C LEU A 23 3.37 5.04 10.56
N LYS A 24 3.70 6.10 11.32
CA LYS A 24 4.62 7.15 10.86
C LYS A 24 6.00 6.58 10.56
N GLU A 25 6.51 5.72 11.43
CA GLU A 25 7.80 5.04 11.23
C GLU A 25 7.78 4.18 9.97
N PHE A 26 6.73 3.37 9.79
CA PHE A 26 6.55 2.56 8.57
C PHE A 26 6.51 3.41 7.31
N LEU A 27 5.70 4.48 7.28
CA LEU A 27 5.59 5.39 6.14
C LEU A 27 6.94 6.10 5.86
N GLN A 28 7.66 6.51 6.90
CA GLN A 28 8.93 7.21 6.78
C GLN A 28 10.01 6.36 6.13
N TYR A 29 10.13 5.10 6.52
CA TYR A 29 11.20 4.21 6.08
C TYR A 29 10.85 3.31 4.90
N SER A 30 9.60 3.31 4.46
CA SER A 30 9.15 2.57 3.27
C SER A 30 9.31 3.41 2.00
N TYR A 31 10.57 3.77 1.66
CA TYR A 31 10.89 4.65 0.53
C TYR A 31 10.46 4.11 -0.84
N THR A 32 10.48 2.79 -1.03
CA THR A 32 10.07 2.08 -2.25
C THR A 32 9.36 0.78 -1.87
N ALA A 33 8.75 0.10 -2.83
CA ALA A 33 8.15 -1.23 -2.63
C ALA A 33 9.12 -2.22 -1.96
N TYR A 34 10.41 -2.17 -2.30
CA TYR A 34 11.44 -3.02 -1.67
C TYR A 34 11.57 -2.77 -0.17
N HIS A 35 11.61 -1.50 0.25
CA HIS A 35 11.70 -1.13 1.66
C HIS A 35 10.40 -1.42 2.41
N ALA A 36 9.25 -1.19 1.76
CA ALA A 36 7.95 -1.51 2.35
C ALA A 36 7.83 -3.01 2.65
N VAL A 37 8.25 -3.87 1.71
CA VAL A 37 8.26 -5.32 1.91
C VAL A 37 9.25 -5.73 3.02
N ASP A 38 10.44 -5.15 3.09
CA ASP A 38 11.38 -5.46 4.17
C ASP A 38 10.84 -5.06 5.55
N ASN A 39 10.21 -3.87 5.66
CA ASN A 39 9.58 -3.43 6.90
C ASN A 39 8.39 -4.31 7.30
N LEU A 40 7.55 -4.71 6.35
CA LEU A 40 6.45 -5.66 6.59
C LEU A 40 6.97 -7.04 7.03
N LYS A 41 8.04 -7.55 6.40
CA LYS A 41 8.68 -8.82 6.80
C LYS A 41 9.21 -8.75 8.23
N ALA A 42 9.87 -7.65 8.60
CA ALA A 42 10.37 -7.46 9.96
C ALA A 42 9.22 -7.46 10.96
N LEU A 43 8.16 -6.67 10.70
CA LEU A 43 6.95 -6.62 11.53
C LEU A 43 6.31 -8.01 11.70
N LEU A 44 6.15 -8.75 10.62
CA LEU A 44 5.55 -10.09 10.64
C LEU A 44 6.44 -11.10 11.39
N ALA A 45 7.76 -11.08 11.14
CA ALA A 45 8.71 -11.96 11.83
C ALA A 45 8.73 -11.73 13.34
N ASP A 46 8.69 -10.47 13.79
CA ASP A 46 8.61 -10.09 15.21
C ASP A 46 7.30 -10.57 15.86
N ASN A 47 6.26 -10.82 15.06
CA ASN A 47 4.96 -11.37 15.49
C ASN A 47 4.80 -12.88 15.21
N GLY A 48 5.91 -13.58 14.98
CA GLY A 48 5.96 -15.04 14.92
C GLY A 48 5.58 -15.65 13.58
N PHE A 49 5.53 -14.87 12.50
CA PHE A 49 5.37 -15.41 11.15
C PHE A 49 6.68 -16.03 10.65
N LEU A 50 6.59 -17.21 10.06
CA LEU A 50 7.72 -17.96 9.55
C LEU A 50 7.88 -17.78 8.03
N PRO A 51 9.10 -17.59 7.53
CA PRO A 51 9.34 -17.44 6.10
C PRO A 51 9.15 -18.76 5.35
N LEU A 52 8.47 -18.69 4.22
CA LEU A 52 8.37 -19.77 3.22
C LEU A 52 9.11 -19.36 1.96
N LYS A 53 9.61 -20.34 1.21
CA LYS A 53 10.24 -20.11 -0.10
C LYS A 53 9.41 -20.74 -1.22
N GLU A 54 9.35 -20.04 -2.35
CA GLU A 54 8.59 -20.53 -3.51
C GLU A 54 9.17 -21.81 -4.13
N ASN A 55 10.46 -22.06 -3.99
CA ASN A 55 11.17 -23.21 -4.54
C ASN A 55 11.35 -24.38 -3.55
N GLU A 56 10.70 -24.33 -2.38
CA GLU A 56 10.74 -25.38 -1.34
C GLU A 56 9.34 -25.92 -1.08
N ASP A 57 9.23 -27.13 -0.54
CA ASP A 57 7.97 -27.68 -0.05
C ASP A 57 7.51 -26.95 1.21
N TRP A 58 6.19 -26.81 1.39
CA TRP A 58 5.61 -26.15 2.55
C TRP A 58 5.03 -27.15 3.54
N GLU A 59 5.38 -26.99 4.81
CA GLU A 59 4.77 -27.72 5.91
C GLU A 59 3.93 -26.74 6.73
N LEU A 60 2.59 -26.88 6.67
CA LEU A 60 1.64 -25.99 7.31
C LEU A 60 0.89 -26.73 8.42
N CYS A 61 0.58 -26.00 9.50
CA CYS A 61 -0.25 -26.52 10.60
C CYS A 61 -1.28 -25.49 11.07
N GLU A 62 -2.36 -25.94 11.68
CA GLU A 62 -3.30 -25.07 12.39
C GLU A 62 -2.57 -24.22 13.44
N GLY A 63 -2.96 -22.96 13.56
CA GLY A 63 -2.30 -21.95 14.38
C GLY A 63 -0.98 -21.42 13.79
N GLY A 64 -0.52 -21.94 12.66
CA GLY A 64 0.70 -21.50 11.99
C GLY A 64 0.54 -20.12 11.33
N LYS A 65 1.62 -19.35 11.33
CA LYS A 65 1.73 -18.02 10.71
C LYS A 65 2.89 -18.03 9.75
N TYR A 66 2.66 -17.61 8.51
CA TYR A 66 3.65 -17.77 7.45
C TYR A 66 3.68 -16.54 6.54
N TYR A 67 4.84 -16.28 5.91
CA TYR A 67 4.94 -15.33 4.82
C TYR A 67 5.89 -15.82 3.72
N LEU A 68 5.72 -15.31 2.51
CA LEU A 68 6.62 -15.51 1.38
C LEU A 68 6.75 -14.22 0.59
N GLU A 69 7.91 -13.98 -0.01
CA GLU A 69 8.16 -12.83 -0.87
C GLU A 69 8.43 -13.26 -2.31
N ARG A 70 8.16 -12.35 -3.25
CA ARG A 70 8.55 -12.50 -4.65
C ARG A 70 9.25 -11.23 -5.14
N GLY A 71 10.46 -11.41 -5.69
CA GLY A 71 11.23 -10.32 -6.30
C GLY A 71 11.70 -9.22 -5.34
N GLY A 72 11.54 -9.40 -4.03
CA GLY A 72 11.88 -8.41 -3.01
C GLY A 72 10.88 -7.24 -2.90
N SER A 73 9.80 -7.22 -3.71
CA SER A 73 8.86 -6.11 -3.76
C SER A 73 7.38 -6.52 -3.69
N ALA A 74 7.09 -7.82 -3.56
CA ALA A 74 5.76 -8.33 -3.26
C ALA A 74 5.83 -9.37 -2.14
N LEU A 75 4.80 -9.41 -1.30
CA LEU A 75 4.74 -10.24 -0.10
C LEU A 75 3.33 -10.82 0.06
N ILE A 76 3.23 -12.09 0.40
CA ILE A 76 1.99 -12.69 0.92
C ILE A 76 2.26 -13.17 2.34
N ALA A 77 1.38 -12.81 3.27
CA ALA A 77 1.40 -13.33 4.64
C ALA A 77 0.07 -14.01 4.96
N PHE A 78 0.09 -15.07 5.76
CA PHE A 78 -1.16 -15.75 6.12
C PHE A 78 -1.09 -16.46 7.47
N THR A 79 -2.26 -16.60 8.07
CA THR A 79 -2.47 -17.39 9.29
C THR A 79 -3.38 -18.57 8.96
N VAL A 80 -3.07 -19.73 9.51
CA VAL A 80 -3.86 -20.96 9.36
C VAL A 80 -4.72 -21.13 10.59
N GLY A 81 -6.02 -20.89 10.45
CA GLY A 81 -6.99 -21.08 11.53
C GLY A 81 -7.51 -22.52 11.62
N ASN A 82 -8.70 -22.69 12.21
CA ASN A 82 -9.37 -23.99 12.24
C ASN A 82 -9.75 -24.42 10.81
N LEU A 83 -9.45 -25.66 10.47
CA LEU A 83 -9.61 -26.26 9.14
C LEU A 83 -10.83 -27.19 9.01
N ASP A 84 -11.82 -27.12 9.92
CA ASP A 84 -13.07 -27.87 9.78
C ASP A 84 -13.74 -27.61 8.43
N GLN A 85 -13.57 -26.39 7.90
CA GLN A 85 -13.93 -26.00 6.56
C GLN A 85 -12.86 -25.06 5.98
N LEU A 86 -12.33 -25.39 4.80
CA LEU A 86 -11.40 -24.53 4.09
C LEU A 86 -12.14 -23.37 3.42
N PHE A 87 -11.73 -22.15 3.72
CA PHE A 87 -12.07 -20.92 3.01
C PHE A 87 -10.98 -19.87 3.26
N PHE A 88 -10.94 -18.83 2.43
CA PHE A 88 -9.95 -17.79 2.50
C PHE A 88 -10.59 -16.43 2.76
N LYS A 89 -10.04 -15.69 3.69
CA LYS A 89 -10.28 -14.25 3.88
C LYS A 89 -9.05 -13.50 3.42
N VAL A 90 -9.16 -12.85 2.29
CA VAL A 90 -8.02 -12.16 1.65
C VAL A 90 -8.21 -10.67 1.77
N ALA A 91 -7.20 -9.96 2.25
CA ALA A 91 -7.09 -8.51 2.11
C ALA A 91 -5.83 -8.20 1.30
N ALA A 92 -5.96 -7.37 0.26
CA ALA A 92 -4.87 -7.04 -0.65
C ALA A 92 -4.70 -5.54 -0.78
N ALA A 93 -3.45 -5.06 -0.75
CA ALA A 93 -3.03 -3.68 -0.95
C ALA A 93 -1.79 -3.62 -1.84
N HIS A 94 -1.47 -2.45 -2.39
CA HIS A 94 -0.20 -2.28 -3.09
C HIS A 94 0.85 -1.60 -2.21
N VAL A 95 2.12 -1.76 -2.57
CA VAL A 95 3.27 -1.24 -1.82
C VAL A 95 4.17 -0.32 -2.64
N ASP A 96 3.87 -0.15 -3.92
CA ASP A 96 4.48 0.84 -4.80
C ASP A 96 3.75 2.19 -4.71
N SER A 97 4.35 3.24 -5.24
CA SER A 97 3.79 4.60 -5.28
C SER A 97 4.42 5.37 -6.44
N PRO A 98 3.77 6.41 -6.99
CA PRO A 98 4.35 7.23 -8.05
C PRO A 98 5.71 7.81 -7.65
N ALA A 99 6.70 7.64 -8.52
CA ALA A 99 8.07 8.04 -8.27
C ALA A 99 8.81 8.38 -9.57
N LEU A 100 10.05 8.82 -9.45
CA LEU A 100 10.96 9.03 -10.58
C LEU A 100 12.04 7.96 -10.55
N LYS A 101 12.05 7.05 -11.54
CA LYS A 101 13.04 5.99 -11.66
C LYS A 101 14.33 6.53 -12.28
N ILE A 102 15.47 6.25 -11.67
CA ILE A 102 16.79 6.63 -12.19
C ILE A 102 17.18 5.65 -13.31
N LYS A 103 17.56 6.18 -14.46
CA LYS A 103 18.01 5.38 -15.61
C LYS A 103 19.41 4.83 -15.39
N GLU A 104 19.77 3.76 -16.11
CA GLU A 104 21.03 3.03 -15.95
C GLU A 104 22.28 3.91 -16.12
N ASN A 105 22.28 4.85 -17.08
CA ASN A 105 23.36 5.82 -17.28
C ASN A 105 22.82 7.24 -16.99
N PRO A 106 22.71 7.66 -15.74
CA PRO A 106 21.89 8.78 -15.38
C PRO A 106 22.61 10.15 -15.40
N VAL A 107 23.93 10.19 -15.26
CA VAL A 107 24.65 11.46 -15.06
C VAL A 107 24.62 12.34 -16.31
N MET A 108 24.07 13.53 -16.17
CA MET A 108 23.97 14.54 -17.22
C MET A 108 24.65 15.83 -16.77
N LYS A 109 25.60 16.33 -17.58
CA LYS A 109 26.27 17.62 -17.35
C LYS A 109 25.46 18.77 -17.97
N ALA A 110 25.27 19.81 -17.20
CA ALA A 110 24.60 21.04 -17.62
C ALA A 110 25.33 22.25 -17.04
N GLU A 111 26.14 22.92 -17.86
CA GLU A 111 27.03 24.03 -17.46
C GLU A 111 28.00 23.58 -16.35
N ARG A 112 27.80 24.11 -15.13
CA ARG A 112 28.56 23.74 -13.92
C ARG A 112 27.82 22.80 -13.01
N TYR A 113 26.69 22.26 -13.47
CA TYR A 113 25.83 21.35 -12.67
C TYR A 113 25.83 19.96 -13.25
N GLU A 114 25.55 19.00 -12.40
CA GLU A 114 25.29 17.62 -12.77
C GLU A 114 23.93 17.22 -12.27
N LYS A 115 23.16 16.53 -13.13
CA LYS A 115 21.79 16.10 -12.91
C LYS A 115 21.67 14.61 -13.17
N LEU A 116 20.63 13.97 -12.60
CA LEU A 116 20.28 12.61 -12.97
C LEU A 116 19.20 12.58 -14.04
N ASN A 117 19.36 11.71 -15.02
CA ASN A 117 18.34 11.36 -15.98
C ASN A 117 17.39 10.35 -15.36
N VAL A 118 16.11 10.68 -15.32
CA VAL A 118 15.06 9.88 -14.72
C VAL A 118 13.92 9.65 -15.69
N GLU A 119 13.04 8.72 -15.37
CA GLU A 119 11.75 8.54 -16.03
C GLU A 119 10.64 8.42 -14.98
N THR A 120 9.42 8.76 -15.37
CA THR A 120 8.26 8.67 -14.49
C THR A 120 7.83 7.22 -14.28
N TYR A 121 7.53 6.87 -13.05
CA TYR A 121 6.89 5.64 -12.63
C TYR A 121 5.52 5.99 -12.06
N GLY A 122 4.45 5.47 -12.67
CA GLY A 122 3.07 5.80 -12.30
C GLY A 122 2.60 7.20 -12.75
N GLY A 123 1.46 7.60 -12.24
CA GLY A 123 0.74 8.82 -12.60
C GLY A 123 0.83 9.93 -11.54
N GLY A 124 2.05 10.44 -11.26
CA GLY A 124 2.26 11.43 -10.18
C GLY A 124 1.75 12.85 -10.48
N LEU A 125 1.42 13.59 -9.43
CA LEU A 125 1.25 15.04 -9.45
C LEU A 125 2.64 15.72 -9.46
N TRP A 126 3.31 15.70 -10.62
CA TRP A 126 4.74 16.01 -10.74
C TRP A 126 5.14 17.39 -10.27
N TYR A 127 4.27 18.39 -10.32
CA TYR A 127 4.57 19.73 -9.79
C TYR A 127 4.83 19.72 -8.28
N SER A 128 4.27 18.75 -7.55
CA SER A 128 4.46 18.63 -6.10
C SER A 128 5.83 18.05 -5.73
N PHE A 129 6.55 17.44 -6.68
CA PHE A 129 7.90 16.91 -6.49
C PHE A 129 8.99 17.97 -6.64
N LEU A 130 8.64 19.15 -7.20
CA LEU A 130 9.57 20.27 -7.30
C LEU A 130 9.87 20.83 -5.91
N ASP A 131 11.12 21.24 -5.69
CA ASP A 131 11.62 21.84 -4.44
C ASP A 131 11.52 20.95 -3.19
N CYS A 132 11.16 19.68 -3.35
CA CYS A 132 11.13 18.70 -2.27
C CYS A 132 12.51 18.07 -2.03
N PRO A 133 12.84 17.70 -0.79
CA PRO A 133 14.00 16.85 -0.53
C PRO A 133 13.69 15.42 -0.99
N LEU A 134 14.50 14.87 -1.90
CA LEU A 134 14.33 13.54 -2.44
C LEU A 134 15.53 12.67 -2.05
N LYS A 135 15.28 11.47 -1.54
CA LYS A 135 16.27 10.41 -1.34
C LYS A 135 16.39 9.55 -2.58
N ILE A 136 17.58 9.07 -2.87
CA ILE A 136 17.79 7.99 -3.81
C ILE A 136 17.63 6.70 -3.03
N ALA A 137 16.63 5.89 -3.38
CA ALA A 137 16.31 4.67 -2.66
C ALA A 137 15.86 3.57 -3.62
N GLY A 138 16.05 2.32 -3.24
CA GLY A 138 15.65 1.16 -4.04
C GLY A 138 16.58 0.00 -3.84
N ARG A 139 16.80 -0.75 -4.91
CA ARG A 139 17.60 -1.96 -4.92
C ARG A 139 18.82 -1.81 -5.81
N VAL A 140 19.95 -2.34 -5.36
CA VAL A 140 21.17 -2.54 -6.16
C VAL A 140 21.48 -4.03 -6.25
N ILE A 141 22.01 -4.44 -7.41
CA ILE A 141 22.57 -5.78 -7.60
C ILE A 141 24.08 -5.66 -7.61
N THR A 142 24.71 -6.33 -6.66
CA THR A 142 26.17 -6.39 -6.51
C THR A 142 26.68 -7.78 -6.81
N GLU A 143 27.99 -7.93 -7.04
CA GLU A 143 28.63 -9.24 -7.25
C GLU A 143 29.72 -9.46 -6.21
N GLU A 144 29.65 -10.58 -5.54
CA GLU A 144 30.67 -11.02 -4.60
C GLU A 144 30.99 -12.50 -4.80
N ASN A 145 32.24 -12.80 -5.19
CA ASN A 145 32.72 -14.17 -5.45
C ASN A 145 31.88 -14.98 -6.45
N GLY A 146 31.38 -14.33 -7.51
CA GLY A 146 30.53 -14.95 -8.53
C GLY A 146 29.06 -15.11 -8.13
N VAL A 147 28.66 -14.56 -6.98
CA VAL A 147 27.28 -14.55 -6.50
C VAL A 147 26.70 -13.15 -6.68
N LEU A 148 25.57 -13.05 -7.39
CA LEU A 148 24.80 -11.81 -7.45
C LEU A 148 24.00 -11.67 -6.16
N LYS A 149 24.16 -10.51 -5.50
CA LYS A 149 23.45 -10.17 -4.26
C LYS A 149 22.48 -9.02 -4.51
N ASN A 150 21.30 -9.14 -3.94
CA ASN A 150 20.28 -8.10 -3.91
C ASN A 150 20.38 -7.35 -2.60
N GLU A 151 20.49 -6.02 -2.64
CA GLU A 151 20.62 -5.17 -1.46
C GLU A 151 19.73 -3.93 -1.60
N ASN A 152 18.91 -3.66 -0.58
CA ASN A 152 18.14 -2.43 -0.51
C ASN A 152 19.01 -1.31 0.07
N VAL A 153 18.97 -0.15 -0.58
CA VAL A 153 19.82 0.99 -0.25
C VAL A 153 19.02 2.30 -0.21
N VAL A 154 19.48 3.23 0.62
CA VAL A 154 18.97 4.61 0.70
C VAL A 154 20.16 5.55 0.80
N SER A 155 20.18 6.63 0.03
CA SER A 155 21.25 7.63 0.09
C SER A 155 21.26 8.37 1.44
N ASP A 156 22.42 8.66 1.96
CA ASP A 156 22.58 9.53 3.16
C ASP A 156 22.27 10.99 2.82
N TYR A 157 22.53 11.40 1.60
CA TYR A 157 22.25 12.75 1.09
C TYR A 157 20.86 12.85 0.43
N SER A 158 20.39 14.07 0.22
CA SER A 158 19.17 14.37 -0.55
C SER A 158 19.52 15.13 -1.82
N VAL A 159 18.69 14.94 -2.83
CA VAL A 159 18.70 15.70 -4.09
C VAL A 159 17.39 16.50 -4.21
N THR A 160 17.34 17.45 -5.13
CA THR A 160 16.14 18.25 -5.37
C THR A 160 15.98 18.57 -6.85
N ILE A 161 14.74 18.79 -7.27
CA ILE A 161 14.38 19.28 -8.59
C ILE A 161 14.00 20.77 -8.43
N PRO A 162 14.90 21.71 -8.73
CA PRO A 162 14.63 23.11 -8.45
C PRO A 162 13.61 23.70 -9.45
N SER A 163 12.61 24.39 -8.93
CA SER A 163 11.69 25.19 -9.74
C SER A 163 12.41 26.34 -10.46
N VAL A 164 11.91 26.68 -11.65
CA VAL A 164 12.35 27.93 -12.32
C VAL A 164 11.75 29.13 -11.59
N ALA A 165 12.61 30.07 -11.21
CA ALA A 165 12.18 31.25 -10.46
C ALA A 165 11.08 32.02 -11.19
N ILE A 166 10.12 32.59 -10.46
CA ILE A 166 8.98 33.32 -11.02
C ILE A 166 9.40 34.47 -11.96
N HIS A 167 10.55 35.05 -11.74
CA HIS A 167 11.08 36.10 -12.61
C HIS A 167 11.51 35.60 -14.00
N GLN A 168 11.82 34.30 -14.11
CA GLN A 168 12.22 33.65 -15.36
C GLN A 168 11.06 32.85 -15.99
N ASN A 169 9.98 32.60 -15.23
CA ASN A 169 8.75 31.93 -15.69
C ASN A 169 7.52 32.64 -15.09
N ARG A 170 7.18 33.80 -15.61
CA ARG A 170 6.11 34.67 -15.07
C ARG A 170 4.72 34.07 -15.19
N GLY A 171 4.51 33.16 -16.15
CA GLY A 171 3.24 32.44 -16.36
C GLY A 171 3.07 31.17 -15.48
N ALA A 172 4.01 30.86 -14.58
CA ALA A 172 3.98 29.63 -13.82
C ALA A 172 2.67 29.41 -13.04
N ASN A 173 2.06 30.50 -12.52
CA ASN A 173 0.80 30.42 -11.77
C ASN A 173 -0.45 30.38 -12.67
N GLU A 174 -0.30 30.56 -13.98
CA GLU A 174 -1.40 30.47 -14.96
C GLU A 174 -1.52 29.08 -15.59
N GLY A 175 -0.50 28.25 -15.41
CA GLY A 175 -0.38 26.89 -15.89
C GLY A 175 1.04 26.56 -16.32
N PHE A 176 1.60 25.52 -15.76
CA PHE A 176 2.95 25.04 -16.07
C PHE A 176 2.88 23.57 -16.53
N PRO A 177 2.85 23.30 -17.84
CA PRO A 177 2.91 21.94 -18.35
C PRO A 177 4.32 21.39 -18.14
N ILE A 178 4.43 20.34 -17.34
CA ILE A 178 5.69 19.68 -17.01
C ILE A 178 6.08 18.73 -18.14
N ASN A 179 7.30 18.89 -18.67
CA ASN A 179 7.95 17.90 -19.53
C ASN A 179 8.91 17.06 -18.69
N PRO A 180 8.62 15.78 -18.44
CA PRO A 180 9.43 14.93 -17.57
C PRO A 180 10.92 14.88 -17.96
N GLN A 181 11.24 14.91 -19.27
CA GLN A 181 12.62 14.83 -19.76
C GLN A 181 13.41 16.15 -19.53
N VAL A 182 12.73 17.25 -19.27
CA VAL A 182 13.37 18.57 -19.13
C VAL A 182 13.25 19.09 -17.71
N ASP A 183 12.05 18.98 -17.11
CA ASP A 183 11.68 19.67 -15.88
C ASP A 183 11.86 18.82 -14.62
N LEU A 184 11.94 17.47 -14.74
CA LEU A 184 11.99 16.54 -13.59
C LEU A 184 13.40 15.97 -13.33
N LEU A 185 14.46 16.61 -13.81
CA LEU A 185 15.83 16.14 -13.64
C LEU A 185 16.44 16.67 -12.34
N PRO A 186 16.70 15.85 -11.33
CA PRO A 186 17.21 16.32 -10.03
C PRO A 186 18.66 16.78 -10.14
N LEU A 187 18.96 17.86 -9.44
CA LEU A 187 20.31 18.37 -9.26
C LEU A 187 21.02 17.52 -8.20
N ILE A 188 22.20 16.98 -8.55
CA ILE A 188 23.00 16.14 -7.65
C ILE A 188 24.33 16.77 -7.25
N SER A 189 24.92 17.62 -8.10
CA SER A 189 26.25 18.17 -7.86
C SER A 189 26.48 19.49 -8.59
N ALA A 190 27.41 20.29 -8.06
CA ALA A 190 28.01 21.44 -8.68
C ALA A 190 29.45 21.10 -9.12
N SER A 191 29.63 20.62 -10.32
CA SER A 191 30.87 20.26 -11.03
C SER A 191 31.79 19.17 -10.41
N GLY A 192 31.79 18.02 -10.99
CA GLY A 192 32.83 17.00 -10.87
C GLY A 192 32.61 15.89 -9.86
N TYR A 193 31.56 15.93 -9.05
CA TYR A 193 31.25 14.88 -8.07
C TYR A 193 30.08 13.96 -8.51
N GLY A 194 29.43 14.26 -9.63
CA GLY A 194 28.26 13.50 -10.08
C GLY A 194 28.55 12.07 -10.49
N GLU A 195 29.77 11.77 -10.90
CA GLU A 195 30.18 10.38 -11.25
C GLU A 195 30.29 9.49 -10.01
N GLU A 196 30.39 10.08 -8.82
CA GLU A 196 30.52 9.37 -7.54
C GLU A 196 29.16 9.12 -6.87
N TRP A 197 28.04 9.54 -7.48
CA TRP A 197 26.70 9.51 -6.89
C TRP A 197 26.28 8.14 -6.32
N LEU A 198 26.75 7.07 -6.95
CA LEU A 198 26.42 5.70 -6.54
C LEU A 198 27.38 5.17 -5.47
N THR A 199 28.65 5.62 -5.47
CA THR A 199 29.65 5.20 -4.47
C THR A 199 29.37 5.78 -3.09
N ASP A 200 28.65 6.90 -2.99
CA ASP A 200 28.16 7.46 -1.74
C ASP A 200 26.95 6.72 -1.16
N ILE A 201 26.33 5.81 -1.95
CA ILE A 201 25.20 4.98 -1.52
C ILE A 201 25.68 3.59 -1.09
N THR A 202 26.70 3.03 -1.77
CA THR A 202 27.29 1.73 -1.46
C THR A 202 28.77 1.69 -1.87
N ASP A 203 29.59 1.07 -1.06
CA ASP A 203 31.00 0.84 -1.32
C ASP A 203 31.26 -0.37 -2.24
N LYS A 204 30.20 -1.10 -2.60
CA LYS A 204 30.26 -2.30 -3.44
C LYS A 204 30.15 -1.94 -4.91
N LYS A 205 30.72 -2.82 -5.76
CA LYS A 205 30.55 -2.70 -7.21
C LYS A 205 29.14 -3.07 -7.60
N VAL A 206 28.35 -2.07 -7.99
CA VAL A 206 26.99 -2.25 -8.51
C VAL A 206 27.07 -2.73 -9.97
N ILE A 207 26.31 -3.77 -10.29
CA ILE A 207 26.15 -4.32 -11.64
C ILE A 207 24.94 -3.70 -12.34
N CYS A 208 23.78 -3.62 -11.65
CA CYS A 208 22.53 -3.00 -12.09
C CYS A 208 21.77 -2.46 -10.89
N HIS A 209 20.77 -1.64 -11.14
CA HIS A 209 19.95 -1.08 -10.07
C HIS A 209 18.49 -0.84 -10.48
N ASP A 210 17.60 -0.87 -9.48
CA ASP A 210 16.26 -0.31 -9.54
C ASP A 210 16.15 0.78 -8.46
N LEU A 211 16.65 1.98 -8.79
CA LEU A 211 16.70 3.13 -7.89
C LEU A 211 15.67 4.18 -8.30
N TYR A 212 15.06 4.78 -7.30
CA TYR A 212 13.99 5.77 -7.44
C TYR A 212 14.31 7.01 -6.60
N LEU A 213 13.73 8.14 -6.99
CA LEU A 213 13.67 9.34 -6.15
C LEU A 213 12.40 9.27 -5.31
N SER A 214 12.57 9.16 -4.02
CA SER A 214 11.49 9.09 -3.04
C SER A 214 11.50 10.32 -2.14
N ASN A 215 10.33 10.95 -1.93
CA ASN A 215 10.23 12.10 -1.04
C ASN A 215 10.68 11.74 0.38
N ALA A 216 11.60 12.52 0.93
CA ALA A 216 12.23 12.34 2.24
C ALA A 216 11.50 13.08 3.37
N THR A 217 10.40 13.78 3.08
CA THR A 217 9.62 14.48 4.10
C THR A 217 9.08 13.47 5.11
N ALA A 218 9.38 13.67 6.39
CA ALA A 218 8.85 12.83 7.46
C ALA A 218 7.34 13.03 7.62
N PRO A 219 6.57 11.98 7.94
CA PRO A 219 5.16 12.11 8.26
C PRO A 219 4.92 13.07 9.42
N TYR A 220 3.90 13.90 9.34
CA TYR A 220 3.55 14.84 10.40
C TYR A 220 2.05 15.02 10.56
N LEU A 221 1.63 15.30 11.78
CA LEU A 221 0.26 15.63 12.09
C LEU A 221 0.00 17.13 11.87
N PHE A 222 -1.18 17.48 11.40
CA PHE A 222 -1.60 18.86 11.20
C PHE A 222 -3.10 19.06 11.49
N GLY A 223 -3.54 20.31 11.43
CA GLY A 223 -4.87 20.72 11.87
C GLY A 223 -4.85 21.24 13.32
N VAL A 224 -5.93 21.90 13.74
CA VAL A 224 -6.00 22.55 15.06
C VAL A 224 -5.87 21.56 16.21
N LYS A 225 -6.29 20.31 15.99
CA LYS A 225 -6.25 19.21 16.97
C LYS A 225 -5.38 18.03 16.52
N ASN A 226 -4.50 18.22 15.54
CA ASN A 226 -3.72 17.16 14.92
C ASN A 226 -4.59 16.02 14.35
N GLU A 227 -5.75 16.37 13.80
CA GLU A 227 -6.74 15.43 13.29
C GLU A 227 -6.40 14.85 11.92
N PHE A 228 -5.37 15.39 11.25
CA PHE A 228 -4.91 14.94 9.96
C PHE A 228 -3.45 14.52 10.01
N MET A 229 -3.08 13.58 9.15
CA MET A 229 -1.69 13.22 8.87
C MET A 229 -1.34 13.61 7.44
N CYS A 230 -0.15 14.18 7.26
CA CYS A 230 0.47 14.40 5.96
C CYS A 230 1.72 13.54 5.84
N SER A 231 1.84 12.81 4.74
CA SER A 231 2.98 11.93 4.45
C SER A 231 3.13 11.71 2.95
N PRO A 232 4.31 11.42 2.46
CA PRO A 232 4.48 10.72 1.19
C PRO A 232 3.87 9.31 1.25
N ARG A 233 3.41 8.79 0.10
CA ARG A 233 3.06 7.37 -0.09
C ARG A 233 1.96 6.84 0.84
N ILE A 234 1.01 7.69 1.21
CA ILE A 234 -0.20 7.27 1.93
C ILE A 234 -0.95 6.25 1.08
N ASP A 235 -1.04 6.50 -0.21
CA ASP A 235 -1.49 5.57 -1.23
C ASP A 235 -0.34 4.64 -1.66
N ASP A 236 -0.38 3.32 -1.37
CA ASP A 236 -1.38 2.65 -0.51
C ASP A 236 -0.70 2.00 0.71
N LEU A 237 0.43 2.59 1.16
CA LEU A 237 1.15 2.06 2.33
C LEU A 237 0.30 2.05 3.60
N THR A 238 -0.70 2.94 3.71
CA THR A 238 -1.65 2.92 4.83
C THR A 238 -2.53 1.67 4.80
N GLY A 239 -3.02 1.28 3.62
CA GLY A 239 -3.77 0.04 3.43
C GLY A 239 -2.91 -1.19 3.71
N ALA A 240 -1.69 -1.21 3.18
CA ALA A 240 -0.74 -2.30 3.41
C ALA A 240 -0.43 -2.48 4.91
N TYR A 241 -0.13 -1.41 5.62
CA TYR A 241 0.18 -1.48 7.05
C TYR A 241 -1.04 -1.90 7.89
N ALA A 242 -2.24 -1.37 7.58
CA ALA A 242 -3.47 -1.75 8.26
C ALA A 242 -3.82 -3.24 8.08
N ILE A 243 -3.58 -3.81 6.89
CA ILE A 243 -3.75 -5.25 6.64
C ILE A 243 -2.77 -6.07 7.49
N ALA A 244 -1.49 -5.66 7.56
CA ALA A 244 -0.49 -6.37 8.35
C ALA A 244 -0.84 -6.36 9.84
N GLU A 245 -1.22 -5.21 10.40
CA GLU A 245 -1.66 -5.09 11.80
C GLU A 245 -2.93 -5.91 12.07
N ALA A 246 -3.92 -5.88 11.16
CA ALA A 246 -5.13 -6.68 11.28
C ALA A 246 -4.84 -8.19 11.24
N LEU A 247 -3.92 -8.62 10.38
CA LEU A 247 -3.51 -10.02 10.28
C LEU A 247 -2.77 -10.50 11.54
N ILE A 248 -2.06 -9.62 12.22
CA ILE A 248 -1.37 -9.90 13.50
C ILE A 248 -2.38 -9.97 14.66
N SER A 249 -3.37 -9.08 14.67
CA SER A 249 -4.24 -8.82 15.82
C SER A 249 -5.62 -9.49 15.76
N HIS A 250 -5.98 -10.17 14.66
CA HIS A 250 -7.30 -10.84 14.57
C HIS A 250 -7.48 -11.91 15.64
N ALA A 251 -8.74 -12.27 15.93
CA ALA A 251 -9.08 -13.26 16.95
C ALA A 251 -8.38 -14.60 16.71
N GLU A 252 -7.88 -15.22 17.76
CA GLU A 252 -7.33 -16.59 17.71
C GLU A 252 -8.42 -17.61 17.37
N ASN A 253 -8.04 -18.73 16.74
CA ASN A 253 -8.92 -19.84 16.39
C ASN A 253 -10.10 -19.50 15.44
N VAL A 254 -9.97 -18.46 14.63
CA VAL A 254 -10.95 -18.21 13.54
C VAL A 254 -10.86 -19.33 12.51
N GLY A 255 -12.00 -19.67 11.89
CA GLY A 255 -12.04 -20.65 10.80
C GLY A 255 -11.36 -20.16 9.53
N GLY A 256 -10.84 -21.12 8.75
CA GLY A 256 -10.22 -20.88 7.46
C GLY A 256 -8.82 -20.24 7.53
N ILE A 257 -8.44 -19.55 6.47
CA ILE A 257 -7.11 -18.95 6.30
C ILE A 257 -7.25 -17.45 6.05
N CYS A 258 -6.62 -16.64 6.90
CA CYS A 258 -6.54 -15.19 6.71
C CYS A 258 -5.27 -14.85 5.94
N ILE A 259 -5.38 -14.02 4.90
CA ILE A 259 -4.29 -13.70 3.98
C ILE A 259 -4.18 -12.18 3.80
N GLY A 260 -2.99 -11.65 4.02
CA GLY A 260 -2.58 -10.32 3.58
C GLY A 260 -1.73 -10.44 2.31
N ALA A 261 -2.14 -9.78 1.23
CA ALA A 261 -1.40 -9.73 -0.02
C ALA A 261 -0.90 -8.30 -0.27
N PHE A 262 0.41 -8.13 -0.33
CA PHE A 262 1.10 -6.85 -0.52
C PHE A 262 1.78 -6.90 -1.89
N LEU A 263 1.16 -6.24 -2.88
CA LEU A 263 1.51 -6.39 -4.29
C LEU A 263 2.23 -5.16 -4.82
N ASP A 264 3.05 -5.35 -5.84
CA ASP A 264 3.84 -4.29 -6.47
C ASP A 264 3.23 -3.88 -7.83
N ASN A 265 3.68 -2.76 -8.36
CA ASN A 265 3.39 -2.29 -9.72
C ASN A 265 1.91 -1.97 -10.01
N GLU A 266 1.12 -1.66 -8.98
CA GLU A 266 -0.27 -1.20 -9.18
C GLU A 266 -0.28 0.07 -10.02
N GLU A 267 0.56 1.04 -9.69
CA GLU A 267 0.68 2.36 -10.30
C GLU A 267 1.02 2.36 -11.79
N ILE A 268 1.45 1.22 -12.30
CA ILE A 268 1.74 1.00 -13.73
C ILE A 268 0.90 -0.12 -14.35
N GLY A 269 -0.19 -0.53 -13.66
CA GLY A 269 -1.21 -1.44 -14.17
C GLY A 269 -1.09 -2.90 -13.76
N SER A 270 -0.28 -3.24 -12.76
CA SER A 270 -0.21 -4.58 -12.14
C SER A 270 0.20 -5.76 -13.05
N HIS A 271 0.62 -5.53 -14.29
CA HIS A 271 0.94 -6.59 -15.26
C HIS A 271 2.38 -7.10 -15.15
N THR A 272 2.78 -7.50 -13.95
CA THR A 272 4.09 -8.08 -13.64
C THR A 272 3.93 -9.36 -12.83
N SER A 273 5.01 -10.09 -12.59
CA SER A 273 4.98 -11.28 -11.72
C SER A 273 4.71 -10.94 -10.25
N GLN A 274 4.96 -9.70 -9.82
CA GLN A 274 4.73 -9.18 -8.48
C GLN A 274 3.38 -8.45 -8.33
N GLY A 275 2.76 -8.08 -9.45
CA GLY A 275 1.49 -7.35 -9.49
C GLY A 275 0.27 -8.25 -9.42
N ALA A 276 -0.91 -7.63 -9.25
CA ALA A 276 -2.18 -8.33 -9.07
C ALA A 276 -2.63 -9.17 -10.30
N ALA A 277 -2.18 -8.82 -11.50
CA ALA A 277 -2.41 -9.62 -12.71
C ALA A 277 -1.48 -10.84 -12.80
N GLY A 278 -0.45 -10.93 -11.97
CA GLY A 278 0.44 -12.08 -11.85
C GLY A 278 -0.23 -13.28 -11.18
N ASP A 279 0.54 -14.30 -10.96
CA ASP A 279 0.07 -15.57 -10.40
C ASP A 279 0.44 -15.80 -8.93
N LEU A 280 1.06 -14.81 -8.26
CA LEU A 280 1.58 -14.95 -6.90
C LEU A 280 0.47 -15.36 -5.91
N LEU A 281 -0.64 -14.63 -5.90
CA LEU A 281 -1.76 -14.91 -5.00
C LEU A 281 -2.43 -16.25 -5.35
N GLU A 282 -2.74 -16.51 -6.63
CA GLU A 282 -3.33 -17.77 -7.09
C GLU A 282 -2.45 -18.98 -6.73
N ASN A 283 -1.15 -18.92 -7.02
CA ASN A 283 -0.20 -19.98 -6.70
C ASN A 283 -0.08 -20.19 -5.19
N THR A 284 -0.15 -19.13 -4.39
CA THR A 284 -0.16 -19.25 -2.93
C THR A 284 -1.37 -20.03 -2.43
N LEU A 285 -2.59 -19.71 -2.90
CA LEU A 285 -3.81 -20.44 -2.54
C LEU A 285 -3.73 -21.93 -2.92
N ARG A 286 -3.26 -22.23 -4.14
CA ARG A 286 -3.05 -23.61 -4.60
C ARG A 286 -2.04 -24.36 -3.75
N ARG A 287 -0.92 -23.73 -3.40
CA ARG A 287 0.13 -24.32 -2.57
C ARG A 287 -0.30 -24.54 -1.12
N ILE A 288 -1.06 -23.61 -0.54
CA ILE A 288 -1.68 -23.80 0.78
C ILE A 288 -2.57 -25.05 0.75
N THR A 289 -3.47 -25.14 -0.24
CA THR A 289 -4.38 -26.29 -0.42
C THR A 289 -3.59 -27.59 -0.55
N TYR A 290 -2.55 -27.61 -1.37
CA TYR A 290 -1.68 -28.77 -1.55
C TYR A 290 -0.95 -29.17 -0.26
N ALA A 291 -0.36 -28.20 0.45
CA ALA A 291 0.36 -28.45 1.72
C ALA A 291 -0.56 -29.00 2.81
N LEU A 292 -1.85 -28.63 2.79
CA LEU A 292 -2.89 -29.17 3.67
C LEU A 292 -3.43 -30.54 3.20
N LYS A 293 -2.87 -31.12 2.12
CA LYS A 293 -3.26 -32.41 1.53
C LYS A 293 -4.71 -32.45 1.03
N LEU A 294 -5.21 -31.33 0.58
CA LEU A 294 -6.53 -31.17 -0.04
C LEU A 294 -6.37 -31.16 -1.57
N ASP A 295 -7.42 -31.57 -2.27
CA ASP A 295 -7.42 -31.64 -3.74
C ASP A 295 -7.92 -30.33 -4.38
N GLU A 296 -7.86 -30.27 -5.71
CA GLU A 296 -8.28 -29.09 -6.47
C GLU A 296 -9.78 -28.82 -6.35
N ASN A 297 -10.61 -29.82 -6.14
CA ASN A 297 -12.04 -29.64 -5.93
C ASN A 297 -12.34 -28.96 -4.58
N GLU A 298 -11.56 -29.28 -3.54
CA GLU A 298 -11.64 -28.56 -2.26
C GLU A 298 -11.21 -27.10 -2.40
N LEU A 299 -10.20 -26.79 -3.24
CA LEU A 299 -9.84 -25.41 -3.55
C LEU A 299 -11.01 -24.66 -4.18
N TYR A 300 -11.68 -25.21 -5.20
CA TYR A 300 -12.81 -24.55 -5.86
C TYR A 300 -13.99 -24.31 -4.90
N LYS A 301 -14.27 -25.26 -4.03
CA LYS A 301 -15.27 -25.07 -2.96
C LYS A 301 -14.86 -23.96 -1.99
N ALA A 302 -13.60 -23.96 -1.58
CA ALA A 302 -13.05 -22.93 -0.71
C ALA A 302 -13.17 -21.53 -1.33
N LEU A 303 -12.78 -21.36 -2.61
CA LEU A 303 -12.90 -20.08 -3.32
C LEU A 303 -14.34 -19.56 -3.37
N ALA A 304 -15.33 -20.46 -3.56
CA ALA A 304 -16.74 -20.09 -3.56
C ALA A 304 -17.24 -19.62 -2.19
N GLY A 305 -16.61 -20.09 -1.10
CA GLY A 305 -16.89 -19.68 0.29
C GLY A 305 -15.98 -18.58 0.82
N SER A 306 -15.16 -17.97 -0.03
CA SER A 306 -14.12 -16.99 0.33
C SER A 306 -14.53 -15.56 -0.02
N MET A 307 -13.77 -14.58 0.48
CA MET A 307 -13.95 -13.17 0.13
C MET A 307 -12.60 -12.44 0.04
N LEU A 308 -12.48 -11.56 -0.95
CA LEU A 308 -11.38 -10.63 -1.14
C LEU A 308 -11.80 -9.20 -0.76
N ILE A 309 -11.01 -8.53 0.04
CA ILE A 309 -11.04 -7.08 0.21
C ILE A 309 -9.83 -6.50 -0.54
N SER A 310 -10.08 -5.65 -1.53
CA SER A 310 -9.06 -4.78 -2.12
C SER A 310 -9.03 -3.50 -1.30
N VAL A 311 -7.94 -3.28 -0.61
CA VAL A 311 -7.70 -2.05 0.16
C VAL A 311 -6.88 -1.12 -0.72
N ASP A 312 -7.43 0.05 -0.99
CA ASP A 312 -6.82 1.07 -1.84
C ASP A 312 -7.57 2.38 -1.61
N ASN A 313 -6.86 3.47 -1.41
CA ASN A 313 -7.45 4.72 -0.95
C ASN A 313 -8.41 5.35 -1.98
N ALA A 314 -9.27 6.23 -1.50
CA ALA A 314 -10.30 6.90 -2.29
C ALA A 314 -10.12 8.42 -2.27
N HIS A 315 -10.53 9.10 -3.35
CA HIS A 315 -10.52 10.55 -3.38
C HIS A 315 -11.47 11.14 -2.36
N GLY A 316 -10.95 11.85 -1.36
CA GLY A 316 -11.74 12.68 -0.45
C GLY A 316 -12.31 13.91 -1.17
N ILE A 317 -13.47 14.40 -0.69
CA ILE A 317 -14.01 15.68 -1.18
C ILE A 317 -13.00 16.80 -0.92
N HIS A 318 -12.56 17.46 -2.00
CA HIS A 318 -11.59 18.54 -1.88
C HIS A 318 -12.26 19.81 -1.35
N PRO A 319 -11.76 20.43 -0.26
CA PRO A 319 -12.42 21.56 0.38
C PRO A 319 -12.57 22.80 -0.54
N ASN A 320 -11.63 23.02 -1.46
CA ASN A 320 -11.66 24.13 -2.41
C ASN A 320 -12.32 23.76 -3.76
N HIS A 321 -12.55 22.47 -4.03
CA HIS A 321 -13.10 21.96 -5.29
C HIS A 321 -14.13 20.85 -5.07
N PRO A 322 -15.18 21.09 -4.25
CA PRO A 322 -16.18 20.08 -3.95
C PRO A 322 -16.97 19.62 -5.19
N GLU A 323 -16.99 20.45 -6.23
CA GLU A 323 -17.62 20.16 -7.53
C GLU A 323 -16.96 19.00 -8.29
N ASN A 324 -15.72 18.63 -7.95
CA ASN A 324 -15.02 17.49 -8.58
C ASN A 324 -15.51 16.14 -8.05
N SER A 325 -16.30 16.11 -6.97
CA SER A 325 -16.84 14.89 -6.38
C SER A 325 -18.27 14.62 -6.86
N CYS A 326 -18.72 13.37 -6.77
CA CYS A 326 -20.11 13.00 -6.98
C CYS A 326 -21.02 13.81 -6.04
N PRO A 327 -22.14 14.37 -6.52
CA PRO A 327 -22.98 15.23 -5.67
C PRO A 327 -23.63 14.52 -4.48
N THR A 328 -23.80 13.19 -4.54
CA THR A 328 -24.54 12.41 -3.52
C THR A 328 -23.73 11.28 -2.89
N ASN A 329 -22.63 10.83 -3.50
CA ASN A 329 -21.81 9.70 -3.05
C ASN A 329 -20.33 10.11 -3.02
N ARG A 330 -19.97 10.93 -2.06
CA ARG A 330 -18.63 11.49 -1.90
C ARG A 330 -18.07 11.18 -0.53
N ALA A 331 -16.80 10.84 -0.49
CA ALA A 331 -16.10 10.53 0.75
C ALA A 331 -15.53 11.79 1.39
N SER A 332 -15.62 11.89 2.69
CA SER A 332 -15.04 12.97 3.50
C SER A 332 -13.98 12.42 4.43
N LEU A 333 -12.93 13.16 4.65
CA LEU A 333 -11.96 12.87 5.72
C LEU A 333 -12.68 12.91 7.07
N GLY A 334 -12.44 11.92 7.93
CA GLY A 334 -13.15 11.74 9.20
C GLY A 334 -14.52 11.06 9.08
N GLY A 335 -14.86 10.55 7.89
CA GLY A 335 -16.11 9.85 7.64
C GLY A 335 -16.04 8.32 7.79
N GLY A 336 -14.89 7.79 8.14
CA GLY A 336 -14.64 6.36 8.29
C GLY A 336 -14.30 5.67 6.96
N VAL A 337 -14.37 4.34 6.96
CA VAL A 337 -14.00 3.48 5.83
C VAL A 337 -14.82 3.80 4.58
N VAL A 338 -14.15 4.00 3.45
CA VAL A 338 -14.77 4.27 2.16
C VAL A 338 -15.03 2.97 1.42
N ILE A 339 -16.27 2.71 1.00
CA ILE A 339 -16.64 1.59 0.14
C ILE A 339 -16.80 2.13 -1.29
N LYS A 340 -15.93 1.68 -2.19
CA LYS A 340 -15.80 2.21 -3.56
C LYS A 340 -16.71 1.44 -4.51
N HIS A 341 -17.51 2.13 -5.32
CA HIS A 341 -18.41 1.54 -6.31
C HIS A 341 -18.15 2.12 -7.70
N HIS A 342 -18.28 1.30 -8.73
CA HIS A 342 -18.18 1.72 -10.12
C HIS A 342 -19.00 0.82 -11.05
N ALA A 343 -19.89 1.41 -11.87
CA ALA A 343 -20.75 0.66 -12.80
C ALA A 343 -19.96 -0.11 -13.87
N GLY A 344 -18.83 0.44 -14.32
CA GLY A 344 -17.94 -0.17 -15.30
C GLY A 344 -16.93 -1.15 -14.70
N LYS A 345 -17.10 -1.52 -13.41
CA LYS A 345 -16.22 -2.47 -12.72
C LYS A 345 -14.74 -2.06 -12.71
N ALA A 346 -14.45 -0.77 -12.57
CA ALA A 346 -13.13 -0.30 -12.19
C ALA A 346 -12.81 -0.63 -10.73
N TYR A 347 -13.84 -0.89 -9.93
CA TYR A 347 -13.82 -1.47 -8.59
C TYR A 347 -14.66 -2.76 -8.59
N THR A 348 -14.26 -3.74 -7.78
CA THR A 348 -14.90 -5.08 -7.75
C THR A 348 -16.30 -5.04 -7.13
N THR A 349 -16.54 -4.10 -6.24
CA THR A 349 -17.71 -4.00 -5.36
C THR A 349 -19.03 -4.22 -6.10
N ASP A 350 -19.88 -5.07 -5.55
CA ASP A 350 -21.28 -5.25 -5.89
C ASP A 350 -22.18 -5.07 -4.66
N ALA A 351 -23.49 -5.31 -4.82
CA ALA A 351 -24.44 -5.08 -3.73
C ALA A 351 -24.21 -6.04 -2.55
N LEU A 352 -23.87 -7.31 -2.83
CA LEU A 352 -23.67 -8.32 -1.79
C LEU A 352 -22.38 -8.07 -1.02
N SER A 353 -21.26 -7.88 -1.71
CA SER A 353 -19.97 -7.63 -1.09
C SER A 353 -19.97 -6.31 -0.29
N ALA A 354 -20.63 -5.26 -0.81
CA ALA A 354 -20.84 -4.03 -0.06
C ALA A 354 -21.70 -4.24 1.20
N ALA A 355 -22.74 -5.07 1.13
CA ALA A 355 -23.60 -5.36 2.29
C ALA A 355 -22.82 -6.14 3.37
N ILE A 356 -21.97 -7.09 2.97
CA ILE A 356 -21.12 -7.85 3.89
C ILE A 356 -20.22 -6.91 4.67
N ILE A 357 -19.43 -6.07 3.99
CA ILE A 357 -18.48 -5.19 4.67
C ILE A 357 -19.18 -4.12 5.51
N LYS A 358 -20.32 -3.58 5.06
CA LYS A 358 -21.13 -2.67 5.87
C LYS A 358 -21.61 -3.32 7.17
N THR A 359 -22.08 -4.58 7.08
CA THR A 359 -22.53 -5.32 8.26
C THR A 359 -21.39 -5.59 9.23
N ILE A 360 -20.20 -5.92 8.73
CA ILE A 360 -18.99 -6.10 9.56
C ILE A 360 -18.63 -4.78 10.25
N CYS A 361 -18.58 -3.66 9.50
CA CYS A 361 -18.32 -2.33 10.07
C CYS A 361 -19.36 -1.96 11.15
N ASP A 362 -20.65 -2.12 10.87
CA ASP A 362 -21.71 -1.79 11.82
C ASP A 362 -21.58 -2.60 13.12
N ARG A 363 -21.29 -3.91 13.03
CA ARG A 363 -21.09 -4.78 14.20
C ARG A 363 -19.85 -4.41 15.01
N ALA A 364 -18.79 -3.97 14.33
CA ALA A 364 -17.55 -3.53 14.95
C ALA A 364 -17.62 -2.07 15.48
N GLY A 365 -18.71 -1.35 15.24
CA GLY A 365 -18.86 0.06 15.60
C GLY A 365 -18.07 1.02 14.72
N VAL A 366 -17.63 0.55 13.54
CA VAL A 366 -16.84 1.29 12.55
C VAL A 366 -17.74 2.11 11.64
N LYS A 367 -17.39 3.38 11.44
CA LYS A 367 -18.07 4.21 10.46
C LYS A 367 -17.67 3.83 9.04
N SER A 368 -18.65 3.84 8.14
CA SER A 368 -18.39 3.62 6.71
C SER A 368 -19.15 4.62 5.85
N GLN A 369 -18.60 4.90 4.67
CA GLN A 369 -19.18 5.81 3.70
C GLN A 369 -19.09 5.22 2.29
N THR A 370 -19.99 5.65 1.40
CA THR A 370 -20.08 5.15 0.03
C THR A 370 -19.47 6.16 -0.93
N PHE A 371 -18.65 5.68 -1.86
CA PHE A 371 -18.00 6.49 -2.87
C PHE A 371 -18.35 6.04 -4.29
N PHE A 372 -18.66 7.02 -5.14
CA PHE A 372 -18.71 6.92 -6.59
C PHE A 372 -17.95 8.09 -7.21
N ASN A 373 -17.29 7.88 -8.33
CA ASN A 373 -16.76 8.98 -9.13
C ASN A 373 -17.90 9.82 -9.74
N ARG A 374 -17.64 11.08 -10.08
CA ARG A 374 -18.55 11.83 -10.96
C ARG A 374 -18.71 11.08 -12.28
N SER A 375 -19.93 11.06 -12.81
CA SER A 375 -20.25 10.29 -14.02
C SER A 375 -19.54 10.78 -15.29
N ASP A 376 -19.01 12.00 -15.28
CA ASP A 376 -18.26 12.64 -16.36
C ASP A 376 -16.74 12.60 -16.18
N VAL A 377 -16.25 11.96 -15.09
CA VAL A 377 -14.82 11.80 -14.79
C VAL A 377 -14.42 10.34 -15.02
N ARG A 378 -13.31 10.14 -15.74
CA ARG A 378 -12.73 8.80 -15.91
C ARG A 378 -12.19 8.31 -14.57
N SER A 379 -12.62 7.14 -14.16
CA SER A 379 -12.13 6.45 -12.96
C SER A 379 -10.73 5.87 -13.20
N GLY A 380 -9.90 5.86 -12.16
CA GLY A 380 -8.83 4.86 -12.03
C GLY A 380 -9.42 3.47 -11.79
N SER A 381 -8.58 2.44 -11.78
CA SER A 381 -8.92 1.08 -11.36
C SER A 381 -8.06 0.71 -10.15
N THR A 382 -8.40 -0.40 -9.49
CA THR A 382 -7.65 -0.93 -8.34
C THR A 382 -7.07 -2.30 -8.67
N LEU A 383 -6.13 -2.74 -7.87
CA LEU A 383 -5.56 -4.10 -7.93
C LEU A 383 -6.64 -5.19 -7.78
N GLY A 384 -7.74 -4.91 -7.07
CA GLY A 384 -8.80 -5.86 -6.75
C GLY A 384 -9.45 -6.50 -7.97
N VAL A 385 -9.71 -5.72 -9.02
CA VAL A 385 -10.32 -6.23 -10.27
C VAL A 385 -9.42 -7.28 -10.94
N LEU A 386 -8.12 -7.04 -10.96
CA LEU A 386 -7.15 -7.97 -11.56
C LEU A 386 -6.97 -9.21 -10.69
N ALA A 387 -6.84 -9.05 -9.38
CA ALA A 387 -6.79 -10.16 -8.44
C ALA A 387 -8.06 -11.03 -8.52
N GLN A 388 -9.26 -10.42 -8.50
CA GLN A 388 -10.53 -11.13 -8.62
C GLN A 388 -10.64 -11.91 -9.93
N SER A 389 -10.14 -11.37 -11.03
CA SER A 389 -10.17 -12.07 -12.32
C SER A 389 -9.32 -13.34 -12.35
N ARG A 390 -8.31 -13.44 -11.47
CA ARG A 390 -7.43 -14.60 -11.33
C ARG A 390 -7.99 -15.67 -10.40
N ILE A 391 -8.58 -15.27 -9.28
CA ILE A 391 -9.00 -16.17 -8.20
C ILE A 391 -10.50 -16.32 -8.03
N SER A 392 -11.31 -15.57 -8.77
CA SER A 392 -12.77 -15.71 -8.92
C SER A 392 -13.55 -15.88 -7.61
N MET A 393 -13.27 -15.04 -6.60
CA MET A 393 -14.05 -14.99 -5.36
C MET A 393 -14.84 -13.68 -5.23
N PRO A 394 -15.93 -13.60 -4.42
CA PRO A 394 -16.58 -12.36 -4.06
C PRO A 394 -15.57 -11.31 -3.59
N ALA A 395 -15.71 -10.04 -4.04
CA ALA A 395 -14.74 -9.01 -3.70
C ALA A 395 -15.38 -7.64 -3.48
N VAL A 396 -14.74 -6.82 -2.65
CA VAL A 396 -15.11 -5.45 -2.34
C VAL A 396 -13.87 -4.56 -2.32
N ASP A 397 -14.00 -3.32 -2.79
CA ASP A 397 -12.96 -2.29 -2.71
C ASP A 397 -13.28 -1.31 -1.59
N ILE A 398 -12.34 -1.17 -0.66
CA ILE A 398 -12.43 -0.21 0.44
C ILE A 398 -11.11 0.58 0.56
N GLY A 399 -11.11 1.66 1.36
CA GLY A 399 -9.89 2.40 1.68
C GLY A 399 -10.17 3.63 2.53
N LEU A 400 -9.16 4.48 2.68
CA LEU A 400 -9.27 5.77 3.35
C LEU A 400 -9.72 6.85 2.37
N ALA A 401 -10.44 7.86 2.86
CA ALA A 401 -10.57 9.11 2.13
C ALA A 401 -9.27 9.91 2.24
N GLN A 402 -8.64 10.26 1.12
CA GLN A 402 -7.42 11.06 1.12
C GLN A 402 -7.50 12.28 0.19
N LEU A 403 -6.68 13.27 0.46
CA LEU A 403 -6.46 14.43 -0.40
C LEU A 403 -5.07 14.34 -1.03
N ALA A 404 -4.94 14.99 -2.19
CA ALA A 404 -3.70 15.08 -2.93
C ALA A 404 -3.08 13.70 -3.28
N MET A 405 -3.92 12.69 -3.59
CA MET A 405 -3.46 11.38 -4.09
C MET A 405 -2.43 11.54 -5.20
N HIS A 406 -1.35 10.75 -5.16
CA HIS A 406 -0.21 10.81 -6.08
C HIS A 406 0.63 12.10 -6.03
N SER A 407 0.42 12.94 -5.01
CA SER A 407 1.31 14.05 -4.70
C SER A 407 2.59 13.56 -3.99
N ALA A 408 3.64 14.37 -4.02
CA ALA A 408 4.81 14.13 -3.17
C ALA A 408 4.46 14.07 -1.67
N ASN A 409 3.37 14.72 -1.27
CA ASN A 409 2.80 14.66 0.09
C ASN A 409 1.27 14.57 -0.02
N GLU A 410 0.71 13.57 0.60
CA GLU A 410 -0.71 13.24 0.63
C GLU A 410 -1.29 13.45 2.02
N SER A 411 -2.60 13.44 2.19
CA SER A 411 -3.21 13.69 3.51
C SER A 411 -4.47 12.86 3.72
N PHE A 412 -4.66 12.36 4.95
CA PHE A 412 -5.86 11.67 5.39
C PHE A 412 -6.23 12.07 6.83
N ALA A 413 -7.42 11.68 7.31
CA ALA A 413 -7.81 11.86 8.70
C ALA A 413 -7.36 10.69 9.56
N VAL A 414 -6.70 10.98 10.68
CA VAL A 414 -6.15 9.98 11.60
C VAL A 414 -7.21 8.98 12.08
N ALA A 415 -8.41 9.48 12.42
CA ALA A 415 -9.50 8.63 12.88
C ALA A 415 -9.96 7.60 11.83
N ASP A 416 -9.83 7.91 10.53
CA ASP A 416 -10.22 6.98 9.47
C ASP A 416 -9.28 5.76 9.40
N TYR A 417 -8.00 5.94 9.78
CA TYR A 417 -7.04 4.83 9.84
C TYR A 417 -7.41 3.83 10.95
N GLU A 418 -7.79 4.31 12.14
CA GLU A 418 -8.28 3.46 13.23
C GLU A 418 -9.53 2.67 12.81
N GLU A 419 -10.45 3.34 12.11
CA GLU A 419 -11.65 2.71 11.55
C GLU A 419 -11.30 1.62 10.51
N LEU A 420 -10.34 1.88 9.63
CA LEU A 420 -9.89 0.91 8.62
C LEU A 420 -9.25 -0.33 9.26
N GLN A 421 -8.32 -0.12 10.19
CA GLN A 421 -7.64 -1.18 10.91
C GLN A 421 -8.64 -2.05 11.71
N THR A 422 -9.61 -1.41 12.39
CA THR A 422 -10.67 -2.10 13.11
C THR A 422 -11.58 -2.91 12.18
N ALA A 423 -11.95 -2.36 11.01
CA ALA A 423 -12.76 -3.05 10.01
C ALA A 423 -12.05 -4.30 9.45
N LEU A 424 -10.76 -4.20 9.16
CA LEU A 424 -9.95 -5.32 8.65
C LEU A 424 -9.76 -6.39 9.73
N THR A 425 -9.52 -6.01 10.97
CA THR A 425 -9.44 -6.95 12.10
C THR A 425 -10.77 -7.68 12.31
N ALA A 426 -11.90 -6.96 12.23
CA ALA A 426 -13.22 -7.56 12.32
C ALA A 426 -13.51 -8.51 11.15
N PHE A 427 -13.10 -8.15 9.92
CA PHE A 427 -13.21 -9.03 8.76
C PHE A 427 -12.43 -10.33 8.96
N PHE A 428 -11.17 -10.26 9.34
CA PHE A 428 -10.37 -11.45 9.60
C PHE A 428 -10.90 -12.29 10.77
N SER A 429 -11.55 -11.67 11.75
CA SER A 429 -12.16 -12.35 12.90
C SER A 429 -13.56 -12.92 12.62
N SER A 430 -14.22 -12.53 11.52
CA SER A 430 -15.56 -12.99 11.17
C SER A 430 -15.52 -14.34 10.47
N THR A 431 -16.61 -15.13 10.59
CA THR A 431 -16.89 -16.30 9.76
C THR A 431 -17.96 -15.93 8.74
N LEU A 432 -17.64 -16.13 7.46
CA LEU A 432 -18.57 -15.92 6.34
C LEU A 432 -19.03 -17.28 5.81
N THR A 433 -20.34 -17.52 5.76
CA THR A 433 -20.91 -18.74 5.20
C THR A 433 -21.85 -18.39 4.05
N PHE A 434 -21.53 -18.84 2.84
CA PHE A 434 -22.29 -18.56 1.62
C PHE A 434 -23.26 -19.72 1.33
N HIS A 435 -24.57 -19.43 1.15
CA HIS A 435 -25.63 -20.38 0.90
C HIS A 435 -26.56 -19.89 -0.21
N ASP A 436 -26.53 -20.47 -1.42
CA ASP A 436 -27.47 -20.20 -2.53
C ASP A 436 -27.76 -18.70 -2.80
N GLY A 437 -26.75 -17.84 -2.62
CA GLY A 437 -26.86 -16.39 -2.79
C GLY A 437 -27.10 -15.61 -1.51
N ASP A 438 -27.37 -16.27 -0.39
CA ASP A 438 -27.40 -15.67 0.95
C ASP A 438 -26.04 -15.79 1.65
N VAL A 439 -25.75 -14.92 2.60
CA VAL A 439 -24.52 -14.95 3.41
C VAL A 439 -24.84 -14.78 4.87
N THR A 440 -24.37 -15.73 5.69
CA THR A 440 -24.35 -15.60 7.14
C THR A 440 -23.00 -15.03 7.58
N ILE A 441 -23.03 -14.05 8.49
CA ILE A 441 -21.85 -13.41 9.07
C ILE A 441 -21.90 -13.69 10.58
N GLU A 442 -20.89 -14.36 11.13
CA GLU A 442 -20.76 -14.68 12.56
C GLU A 442 -19.50 -14.02 13.14
#